data_03890f84905b6930cc521a429c4c2ca2
#
_entry.id   03890f84905b6930cc521a429c4c2ca2
#
_cell.length_a   1.000
_cell.length_b   1.000
_cell.length_c   1.000
_cell.angle_alpha   90.00
_cell.angle_beta   90.00
_cell.angle_gamma   90.00
#
_symmetry.space_group_name_H-M   'P 1'
#
loop_
_entity.id
_entity.type
_entity.pdbx_description
1 polymer ?
#
loop_
_entity_poly.entity_id
_entity_poly.type
_entity_poly.pdbx_seq_one_letter_code
_entity_poly.pdbx_strand_id
1 'polypeptide(L)'
;MTDIDTEFETLRIETPAEYIGNLVLDRPEDMNTVSAQMLEELDEAVDVLEDHEEVRAIYITGEGEKAFSAGADVSSNGAMGNREGVEHSRYGQRVFGRFRETDLPVVAGINGYALGGGLELSMCADLRVASESSKLGLPEHNLGLLPGWGGTQRLQRLIGESAAKYVVFTAERIDAERMHELGFLHEVYEDDEFEEKALAFAENVARGPPIAQKYTKRAMREGWDSMEAGLELEASAFGHLLDTDDLSEGITAFVTDQEPEFEGE
;
A
#
# COMPACT_ATOMS: atom_id res chain seq x y z
N MET A 1 -17.85 -6.90 -11.15
CA MET A 1 -16.75 -7.85 -10.90
C MET A 1 -17.29 -9.16 -10.35
N THR A 2 -16.65 -10.28 -10.64
CA THR A 2 -16.94 -11.58 -10.02
C THR A 2 -16.30 -11.62 -8.64
N ASP A 3 -17.01 -12.19 -7.63
CA ASP A 3 -16.44 -12.37 -6.29
C ASP A 3 -15.17 -13.22 -6.34
N ILE A 4 -14.14 -12.77 -5.63
CA ILE A 4 -12.88 -13.49 -5.48
C ILE A 4 -13.01 -14.40 -4.26
N ASP A 5 -13.24 -15.70 -4.49
CA ASP A 5 -13.37 -16.68 -3.41
C ASP A 5 -11.97 -17.14 -2.95
N THR A 6 -11.63 -16.85 -1.70
CA THR A 6 -10.36 -17.24 -1.08
C THR A 6 -10.61 -17.87 0.28
N GLU A 7 -9.84 -18.91 0.63
CA GLU A 7 -9.89 -19.59 1.94
C GLU A 7 -8.87 -18.99 2.95
N PHE A 8 -8.68 -17.65 2.95
CA PHE A 8 -7.81 -17.00 3.94
C PHE A 8 -8.46 -16.96 5.32
N GLU A 9 -7.66 -17.11 6.36
CA GLU A 9 -8.10 -17.11 7.77
C GLU A 9 -7.92 -15.73 8.43
N THR A 10 -6.97 -14.92 7.93
CA THR A 10 -6.58 -13.62 8.53
C THR A 10 -6.78 -12.44 7.61
N LEU A 11 -7.16 -12.72 6.38
CA LEU A 11 -7.46 -11.74 5.32
C LEU A 11 -8.79 -12.09 4.64
N ARG A 12 -9.37 -11.12 3.96
CA ARG A 12 -10.38 -11.41 2.93
C ARG A 12 -10.18 -10.46 1.75
N ILE A 13 -10.57 -10.93 0.57
CA ILE A 13 -10.57 -10.13 -0.65
C ILE A 13 -12.01 -9.86 -1.03
N GLU A 14 -12.35 -8.59 -1.24
CA GLU A 14 -13.66 -8.11 -1.64
C GLU A 14 -13.56 -7.31 -2.93
N THR A 15 -14.67 -7.18 -3.64
CA THR A 15 -14.76 -6.37 -4.86
C THR A 15 -15.86 -5.31 -4.69
N PRO A 16 -15.69 -4.34 -3.76
CA PRO A 16 -16.74 -3.40 -3.37
C PRO A 16 -17.08 -2.38 -4.45
N ALA A 17 -16.20 -2.21 -5.43
CA ALA A 17 -16.33 -1.23 -6.50
C ALA A 17 -15.69 -1.74 -7.80
N GLU A 18 -15.98 -1.07 -8.91
CA GLU A 18 -15.44 -1.43 -10.23
C GLU A 18 -13.91 -1.31 -10.23
N TYR A 19 -13.23 -2.34 -10.74
CA TYR A 19 -11.78 -2.47 -10.86
C TYR A 19 -11.00 -2.54 -9.53
N ILE A 20 -11.67 -2.59 -8.38
CA ILE A 20 -11.02 -2.64 -7.07
C ILE A 20 -10.96 -4.06 -6.52
N GLY A 21 -9.75 -4.54 -6.27
CA GLY A 21 -9.50 -5.65 -5.37
C GLY A 21 -9.22 -5.10 -3.97
N ASN A 22 -10.20 -5.21 -3.05
CA ASN A 22 -10.07 -4.75 -1.68
C ASN A 22 -9.50 -5.85 -0.79
N LEU A 23 -8.28 -5.69 -0.33
CA LEU A 23 -7.61 -6.57 0.62
C LEU A 23 -7.84 -6.06 2.04
N VAL A 24 -8.64 -6.78 2.80
CA VAL A 24 -8.99 -6.45 4.18
C VAL A 24 -8.16 -7.29 5.15
N LEU A 25 -7.43 -6.64 6.05
CA LEU A 25 -6.76 -7.30 7.18
C LEU A 25 -7.83 -7.65 8.22
N ASP A 26 -8.12 -8.94 8.44
CA ASP A 26 -9.30 -9.41 9.16
C ASP A 26 -8.97 -10.15 10.44
N ARG A 27 -8.36 -9.44 11.40
CA ARG A 27 -8.14 -9.84 12.79
C ARG A 27 -8.48 -8.69 13.75
N PRO A 28 -9.72 -8.15 13.73
CA PRO A 28 -10.07 -6.94 14.49
C PRO A 28 -9.92 -7.09 16.01
N GLU A 29 -10.10 -8.30 16.54
CA GLU A 29 -9.91 -8.63 17.97
C GLU A 29 -8.44 -8.48 18.42
N ASP A 30 -7.49 -8.70 17.50
CA ASP A 30 -6.05 -8.53 17.71
C ASP A 30 -5.53 -7.22 17.08
N MET A 31 -6.42 -6.26 16.79
CA MET A 31 -6.09 -4.99 16.13
C MET A 31 -5.35 -5.19 14.80
N ASN A 32 -5.71 -6.20 14.04
CA ASN A 32 -5.13 -6.57 12.75
C ASN A 32 -3.60 -6.74 12.82
N THR A 33 -3.08 -7.31 13.92
CA THR A 33 -1.65 -7.60 14.03
C THR A 33 -1.23 -8.66 13.02
N VAL A 34 -0.08 -8.41 12.42
CA VAL A 34 0.48 -9.27 11.36
C VAL A 34 1.14 -10.49 11.99
N SER A 35 0.46 -11.63 11.91
CA SER A 35 0.97 -12.94 12.30
C SER A 35 1.82 -13.56 11.19
N ALA A 36 2.48 -14.71 11.47
CA ALA A 36 3.17 -15.48 10.45
C ALA A 36 2.21 -15.93 9.34
N GLN A 37 1.00 -16.37 9.72
CA GLN A 37 -0.04 -16.76 8.77
C GLN A 37 -0.48 -15.59 7.89
N MET A 38 -0.74 -14.41 8.48
CA MET A 38 -1.09 -13.22 7.69
C MET A 38 0.02 -12.84 6.71
N LEU A 39 1.30 -13.03 7.05
CA LEU A 39 2.39 -12.80 6.09
C LEU A 39 2.33 -13.79 4.92
N GLU A 40 2.02 -15.06 5.16
CA GLU A 40 1.86 -16.08 4.12
C GLU A 40 0.67 -15.72 3.21
N GLU A 41 -0.47 -15.40 3.81
CA GLU A 41 -1.68 -15.02 3.09
C GLU A 41 -1.53 -13.69 2.32
N LEU A 42 -0.78 -12.70 2.84
CA LEU A 42 -0.45 -11.48 2.11
C LEU A 42 0.40 -11.74 0.86
N ASP A 43 1.32 -12.72 0.94
CA ASP A 43 2.14 -13.13 -0.21
C ASP A 43 1.26 -13.74 -1.31
N GLU A 44 0.32 -14.61 -0.93
CA GLU A 44 -0.63 -15.26 -1.84
C GLU A 44 -1.68 -14.28 -2.39
N ALA A 45 -2.17 -13.35 -1.56
CA ALA A 45 -3.19 -12.40 -1.94
C ALA A 45 -2.76 -11.48 -3.09
N VAL A 46 -1.47 -11.14 -3.18
CA VAL A 46 -0.96 -10.36 -4.31
C VAL A 46 -1.10 -11.15 -5.63
N ASP A 47 -0.76 -12.45 -5.63
CA ASP A 47 -0.89 -13.30 -6.83
C ASP A 47 -2.37 -13.42 -7.25
N VAL A 48 -3.28 -13.63 -6.28
CA VAL A 48 -4.72 -13.72 -6.54
C VAL A 48 -5.25 -12.43 -7.18
N LEU A 49 -4.82 -11.27 -6.67
CA LEU A 49 -5.25 -9.97 -7.19
C LEU A 49 -4.65 -9.64 -8.56
N GLU A 50 -3.39 -10.01 -8.81
CA GLU A 50 -2.72 -9.83 -10.10
C GLU A 50 -3.32 -10.73 -11.20
N ASP A 51 -3.76 -11.94 -10.85
CA ASP A 51 -4.33 -12.91 -11.78
C ASP A 51 -5.80 -12.62 -12.12
N HIS A 52 -6.46 -11.70 -11.40
CA HIS A 52 -7.87 -11.37 -11.63
C HIS A 52 -8.02 -10.29 -12.71
N GLU A 53 -8.56 -10.67 -13.88
CA GLU A 53 -8.64 -9.82 -15.08
C GLU A 53 -9.37 -8.47 -14.89
N GLU A 54 -10.32 -8.40 -13.96
CA GLU A 54 -11.10 -7.19 -13.71
C GLU A 54 -10.47 -6.27 -12.64
N VAL A 55 -9.42 -6.70 -11.94
CA VAL A 55 -8.73 -5.86 -10.92
C VAL A 55 -7.71 -4.95 -11.59
N ARG A 56 -7.85 -3.64 -11.35
CA ARG A 56 -6.93 -2.62 -11.86
C ARG A 56 -6.23 -1.82 -10.75
N ALA A 57 -6.69 -1.92 -9.51
CA ALA A 57 -6.01 -1.39 -8.34
C ALA A 57 -6.30 -2.24 -7.10
N ILE A 58 -5.33 -2.28 -6.19
CA ILE A 58 -5.45 -2.91 -4.88
C ILE A 58 -5.76 -1.81 -3.86
N TYR A 59 -6.85 -1.98 -3.11
CA TYR A 59 -7.15 -1.17 -1.93
C TYR A 59 -6.90 -2.02 -0.69
N ILE A 60 -6.09 -1.54 0.27
CA ILE A 60 -5.77 -2.27 1.50
C ILE A 60 -6.34 -1.48 2.68
N THR A 61 -7.13 -2.14 3.53
CA THR A 61 -7.66 -1.56 4.76
C THR A 61 -7.72 -2.59 5.89
N GLY A 62 -8.02 -2.16 7.11
CA GLY A 62 -8.20 -3.04 8.25
C GLY A 62 -9.68 -3.24 8.58
N GLU A 63 -10.07 -4.43 9.00
CA GLU A 63 -11.40 -4.69 9.54
C GLU A 63 -11.60 -3.99 10.88
N GLY A 64 -12.80 -3.42 11.09
CA GLY A 64 -13.20 -2.75 12.32
C GLY A 64 -12.74 -1.30 12.41
N GLU A 65 -13.10 -0.64 13.53
CA GLU A 65 -12.96 0.82 13.69
C GLU A 65 -11.65 1.24 14.41
N LYS A 66 -10.81 0.28 14.86
CA LYS A 66 -9.71 0.61 15.76
C LYS A 66 -8.36 0.72 15.08
N ALA A 67 -8.10 -0.17 14.14
CA ALA A 67 -6.77 -0.26 13.56
C ALA A 67 -6.81 -0.72 12.10
N PHE A 68 -6.03 -0.05 11.29
CA PHE A 68 -5.52 -0.61 10.04
C PHE A 68 -4.67 -1.86 10.38
N SER A 69 -3.59 -1.67 11.17
CA SER A 69 -2.82 -2.75 11.78
C SER A 69 -1.94 -2.20 12.90
N ALA A 70 -1.96 -2.87 14.07
CA ALA A 70 -1.10 -2.49 15.19
C ALA A 70 0.33 -3.04 15.09
N GLY A 71 0.70 -3.66 13.97
CA GLY A 71 2.06 -4.11 13.67
C GLY A 71 2.25 -5.62 13.83
N ALA A 72 3.49 -6.06 13.98
CA ALA A 72 3.81 -7.47 14.13
C ALA A 72 3.19 -8.07 15.40
N ASP A 73 2.72 -9.31 15.30
CA ASP A 73 2.38 -10.09 16.48
C ASP A 73 3.65 -10.45 17.26
N VAL A 74 3.92 -9.67 18.32
CA VAL A 74 5.14 -9.79 19.12
C VAL A 74 5.09 -10.95 20.13
N SER A 75 3.99 -11.68 20.22
CA SER A 75 3.83 -12.77 21.18
C SER A 75 4.87 -13.89 20.98
N SER A 76 5.34 -14.08 19.75
CA SER A 76 6.37 -15.04 19.37
C SER A 76 7.79 -14.49 19.35
N ASN A 77 7.98 -13.17 19.32
CA ASN A 77 9.30 -12.55 19.12
C ASN A 77 10.29 -12.79 20.27
N GLY A 78 9.81 -12.93 21.51
CA GLY A 78 10.66 -13.16 22.67
C GLY A 78 11.40 -14.49 22.69
N ALA A 79 11.02 -15.44 21.83
CA ALA A 79 11.63 -16.77 21.73
C ALA A 79 12.60 -16.91 20.52
N MET A 80 12.64 -15.92 19.61
CA MET A 80 13.48 -15.98 18.40
C MET A 80 14.94 -15.77 18.74
N GLY A 81 15.80 -16.66 18.20
CA GLY A 81 17.25 -16.44 18.16
C GLY A 81 17.65 -15.46 17.08
N ASN A 82 18.94 -15.02 17.11
CA ASN A 82 19.46 -14.05 16.14
C ASN A 82 19.22 -14.45 14.67
N ARG A 83 19.46 -15.70 14.31
CA ARG A 83 19.28 -16.20 12.92
C ARG A 83 17.81 -16.15 12.51
N GLU A 84 16.91 -16.62 13.36
CA GLU A 84 15.47 -16.64 13.12
C GLU A 84 14.93 -15.22 12.97
N GLY A 85 15.39 -14.28 13.82
CA GLY A 85 15.04 -12.86 13.70
C GLY A 85 15.46 -12.23 12.37
N VAL A 86 16.64 -12.59 11.84
CA VAL A 86 17.07 -12.13 10.51
C VAL A 86 16.20 -12.71 9.41
N GLU A 87 15.88 -14.01 9.47
CA GLU A 87 15.02 -14.68 8.48
C GLU A 87 13.59 -14.12 8.51
N HIS A 88 13.03 -13.89 9.70
CA HIS A 88 11.72 -13.26 9.90
C HIS A 88 11.67 -11.83 9.32
N SER A 89 12.68 -11.00 9.63
CA SER A 89 12.78 -9.65 9.08
C SER A 89 12.83 -9.65 7.54
N ARG A 90 13.67 -10.50 6.96
CA ARG A 90 13.78 -10.63 5.49
C ARG A 90 12.49 -11.11 4.85
N TYR A 91 11.78 -12.03 5.51
CA TYR A 91 10.52 -12.56 5.02
C TYR A 91 9.47 -11.45 4.95
N GLY A 92 9.25 -10.70 6.04
CA GLY A 92 8.31 -9.57 6.04
C GLY A 92 8.71 -8.46 5.05
N GLN A 93 10.03 -8.16 4.92
CA GLN A 93 10.51 -7.21 3.90
C GLN A 93 10.16 -7.65 2.48
N ARG A 94 10.27 -8.95 2.18
CA ARG A 94 9.92 -9.52 0.87
C ARG A 94 8.42 -9.47 0.64
N VAL A 95 7.62 -9.95 1.59
CA VAL A 95 6.16 -9.97 1.45
C VAL A 95 5.59 -8.56 1.26
N PHE A 96 5.98 -7.61 2.11
CA PHE A 96 5.53 -6.23 1.94
C PHE A 96 6.06 -5.60 0.65
N GLY A 97 7.27 -6.00 0.22
CA GLY A 97 7.85 -5.58 -1.05
C GLY A 97 6.98 -5.91 -2.25
N ARG A 98 6.20 -7.03 -2.20
CA ARG A 98 5.29 -7.44 -3.27
C ARG A 98 4.31 -6.33 -3.68
N PHE A 99 3.78 -5.57 -2.70
CA PHE A 99 2.87 -4.44 -2.97
C PHE A 99 3.52 -3.28 -3.73
N ARG A 100 4.84 -3.15 -3.64
CA ARG A 100 5.59 -2.20 -4.47
C ARG A 100 5.97 -2.78 -5.84
N GLU A 101 6.12 -4.10 -5.92
CA GLU A 101 6.58 -4.81 -7.11
C GLU A 101 5.45 -5.11 -8.08
N THR A 102 4.23 -5.31 -7.57
CA THR A 102 3.04 -5.52 -8.41
C THR A 102 2.86 -4.41 -9.44
N ASP A 103 2.34 -4.77 -10.61
CA ASP A 103 2.00 -3.81 -11.67
C ASP A 103 0.75 -2.98 -11.36
N LEU A 104 -0.08 -3.45 -10.43
CA LEU A 104 -1.29 -2.76 -10.01
C LEU A 104 -0.96 -1.59 -9.09
N PRO A 105 -1.56 -0.41 -9.25
CA PRO A 105 -1.57 0.63 -8.24
C PRO A 105 -2.10 0.11 -6.90
N VAL A 106 -1.47 0.52 -5.80
CA VAL A 106 -1.85 0.12 -4.44
C VAL A 106 -2.20 1.35 -3.62
N VAL A 107 -3.39 1.36 -3.04
CA VAL A 107 -3.88 2.42 -2.15
C VAL A 107 -4.07 1.84 -0.75
N ALA A 108 -3.46 2.44 0.27
CA ALA A 108 -3.72 2.09 1.66
C ALA A 108 -4.74 3.06 2.27
N GLY A 109 -5.89 2.52 2.71
CA GLY A 109 -6.90 3.23 3.49
C GLY A 109 -6.71 2.95 4.99
N ILE A 110 -6.14 3.91 5.69
CA ILE A 110 -5.75 3.78 7.10
C ILE A 110 -6.92 4.20 7.98
N ASN A 111 -7.71 3.25 8.46
CA ASN A 111 -8.93 3.44 9.23
C ASN A 111 -8.73 3.49 10.74
N GLY A 112 -7.51 3.72 11.23
CA GLY A 112 -7.21 3.76 12.66
C GLY A 112 -5.70 3.66 12.94
N TYR A 113 -5.31 2.86 13.93
CA TYR A 113 -3.89 2.68 14.24
C TYR A 113 -3.13 2.00 13.10
N ALA A 114 -2.05 2.64 12.61
CA ALA A 114 -1.05 2.04 11.73
C ALA A 114 0.31 2.11 12.44
N LEU A 115 0.67 1.06 13.16
CA LEU A 115 1.84 1.04 14.03
C LEU A 115 2.83 -0.05 13.64
N GLY A 116 4.13 0.23 13.79
CA GLY A 116 5.17 -0.76 13.50
C GLY A 116 5.03 -1.38 12.12
N GLY A 117 4.93 -2.70 12.05
CA GLY A 117 4.70 -3.45 10.81
C GLY A 117 3.47 -3.00 10.01
N GLY A 118 2.42 -2.49 10.69
CA GLY A 118 1.25 -1.93 10.01
C GLY A 118 1.58 -0.63 9.25
N LEU A 119 2.38 0.24 9.87
CA LEU A 119 2.90 1.41 9.16
C LEU A 119 3.86 0.99 8.04
N GLU A 120 4.71 -0.03 8.27
CA GLU A 120 5.65 -0.56 7.27
C GLU A 120 4.93 -1.16 6.05
N LEU A 121 3.77 -1.82 6.25
CA LEU A 121 2.91 -2.28 5.16
C LEU A 121 2.36 -1.09 4.36
N SER A 122 1.80 -0.08 5.04
CA SER A 122 1.27 1.11 4.35
C SER A 122 2.32 1.91 3.57
N MET A 123 3.62 1.83 3.96
CA MET A 123 4.73 2.41 3.18
C MET A 123 4.97 1.69 1.85
N CYS A 124 4.45 0.49 1.69
CA CYS A 124 4.58 -0.29 0.45
C CYS A 124 3.45 -0.02 -0.54
N ALA A 125 2.37 0.62 -0.11
CA ALA A 125 1.38 1.16 -1.02
C ALA A 125 1.94 2.36 -1.80
N ASP A 126 1.41 2.61 -2.99
CA ASP A 126 1.75 3.76 -3.81
C ASP A 126 1.15 5.04 -3.20
N LEU A 127 -0.12 4.95 -2.79
CA LEU A 127 -0.88 6.05 -2.22
C LEU A 127 -1.43 5.67 -0.83
N ARG A 128 -1.65 6.66 0.02
CA ARG A 128 -2.15 6.48 1.40
C ARG A 128 -3.14 7.58 1.74
N VAL A 129 -4.30 7.16 2.24
CA VAL A 129 -5.31 8.06 2.82
C VAL A 129 -5.64 7.58 4.24
N ALA A 130 -6.11 8.46 5.11
CA ALA A 130 -6.38 8.09 6.49
C ALA A 130 -7.65 8.74 7.03
N SER A 131 -8.27 8.12 8.05
CA SER A 131 -9.25 8.80 8.88
C SER A 131 -8.56 9.81 9.82
N GLU A 132 -9.24 10.89 10.20
CA GLU A 132 -8.67 11.96 11.03
C GLU A 132 -8.23 11.47 12.42
N SER A 133 -8.93 10.49 12.98
CA SER A 133 -8.60 9.88 14.25
C SER A 133 -7.40 8.94 14.22
N SER A 134 -6.91 8.58 13.04
CA SER A 134 -5.81 7.64 12.86
C SER A 134 -4.53 8.11 13.53
N LYS A 135 -3.79 7.14 14.07
CA LYS A 135 -2.47 7.37 14.69
C LYS A 135 -1.44 6.45 14.04
N LEU A 136 -0.38 7.05 13.56
CA LEU A 136 0.66 6.37 12.81
C LEU A 136 2.00 6.45 13.56
N GLY A 137 2.83 5.41 13.50
CA GLY A 137 4.12 5.46 14.19
C GLY A 137 4.92 4.16 14.11
N LEU A 138 6.18 4.26 14.53
CA LEU A 138 7.13 3.14 14.61
C LEU A 138 7.59 2.98 16.07
N PRO A 139 6.80 2.30 16.94
CA PRO A 139 7.05 2.22 18.36
C PRO A 139 8.08 1.17 18.79
N GLU A 140 8.81 0.56 17.85
CA GLU A 140 9.76 -0.54 18.08
C GLU A 140 10.87 -0.16 19.08
N HIS A 141 11.28 1.10 19.15
CA HIS A 141 12.27 1.57 20.11
C HIS A 141 11.80 1.41 21.56
N ASN A 142 10.47 1.43 21.83
CA ASN A 142 9.94 1.14 23.17
C ASN A 142 10.19 -0.32 23.62
N LEU A 143 10.47 -1.21 22.65
CA LEU A 143 10.81 -2.61 22.87
C LEU A 143 12.32 -2.89 22.76
N GLY A 144 13.14 -1.85 22.52
CA GLY A 144 14.57 -2.02 22.27
C GLY A 144 14.88 -2.62 20.90
N LEU A 145 13.92 -2.54 19.97
CA LEU A 145 14.03 -3.01 18.59
C LEU A 145 14.09 -1.82 17.61
N LEU A 146 14.30 -2.11 16.35
CA LEU A 146 14.14 -1.17 15.24
C LEU A 146 13.01 -1.67 14.31
N PRO A 147 12.43 -0.80 13.45
CA PRO A 147 11.51 -1.21 12.40
C PRO A 147 12.16 -2.24 11.49
N GLY A 148 11.61 -3.48 11.46
CA GLY A 148 12.29 -4.64 10.87
C GLY A 148 11.86 -4.97 9.44
N TRP A 149 10.71 -4.45 8.97
CA TRP A 149 10.11 -4.81 7.69
C TRP A 149 10.24 -3.72 6.62
N GLY A 150 11.19 -2.80 6.82
CA GLY A 150 11.61 -1.80 5.84
C GLY A 150 11.39 -0.35 6.24
N GLY A 151 10.83 -0.09 7.43
CA GLY A 151 10.51 1.25 7.92
C GLY A 151 11.72 2.19 7.96
N THR A 152 12.89 1.68 8.36
CA THR A 152 14.14 2.46 8.37
C THR A 152 14.56 2.96 6.99
N GLN A 153 14.17 2.26 5.93
CA GLN A 153 14.56 2.61 4.56
C GLN A 153 13.46 3.38 3.83
N ARG A 154 12.20 2.93 3.96
CA ARG A 154 11.10 3.51 3.21
C ARG A 154 10.63 4.85 3.79
N LEU A 155 10.49 4.97 5.12
CA LEU A 155 9.97 6.18 5.73
C LEU A 155 10.81 7.42 5.38
N GLN A 156 12.14 7.34 5.50
CA GLN A 156 13.01 8.48 5.20
C GLN A 156 12.96 8.93 3.73
N ARG A 157 12.60 8.02 2.83
CA ARG A 157 12.43 8.35 1.41
C ARG A 157 11.07 8.98 1.11
N LEU A 158 10.07 8.69 1.94
CA LEU A 158 8.74 9.27 1.82
C LEU A 158 8.64 10.68 2.46
N ILE A 159 9.20 10.86 3.66
CA ILE A 159 9.05 12.11 4.43
C ILE A 159 10.37 12.82 4.75
N GLY A 160 11.45 12.34 4.20
CA GLY A 160 12.80 12.87 4.46
C GLY A 160 13.44 12.33 5.75
N GLU A 161 14.76 12.33 5.78
CA GLU A 161 15.56 11.69 6.85
C GLU A 161 15.26 12.26 8.24
N SER A 162 15.16 13.59 8.36
CA SER A 162 14.96 14.24 9.66
C SER A 162 13.61 13.90 10.27
N ALA A 163 12.53 13.95 9.49
CA ALA A 163 11.18 13.60 9.94
C ALA A 163 11.09 12.10 10.26
N ALA A 164 11.67 11.23 9.45
CA ALA A 164 11.71 9.80 9.72
C ALA A 164 12.45 9.47 11.01
N LYS A 165 13.60 10.11 11.28
CA LYS A 165 14.33 9.96 12.54
C LYS A 165 13.50 10.42 13.75
N TYR A 166 12.74 11.51 13.61
CA TYR A 166 11.84 11.95 14.66
C TYR A 166 10.82 10.84 14.98
N VAL A 167 10.09 10.33 13.98
CA VAL A 167 9.09 9.28 14.20
C VAL A 167 9.70 8.01 14.83
N VAL A 168 10.85 7.55 14.32
CA VAL A 168 11.50 6.31 14.80
C VAL A 168 12.08 6.50 16.20
N PHE A 169 12.82 7.61 16.47
CA PHE A 169 13.57 7.79 17.72
C PHE A 169 12.67 8.16 18.90
N THR A 170 11.60 8.91 18.65
CA THR A 170 10.62 9.23 19.69
C THR A 170 9.69 8.07 19.97
N ALA A 171 9.48 7.16 19.00
CA ALA A 171 8.51 6.08 19.07
C ALA A 171 7.07 6.56 19.40
N GLU A 172 6.78 7.83 19.08
CA GLU A 172 5.49 8.45 19.31
C GLU A 172 4.45 7.99 18.29
N ARG A 173 3.20 8.09 18.69
CA ARG A 173 2.05 7.96 17.78
C ARG A 173 1.73 9.33 17.23
N ILE A 174 1.91 9.50 15.94
CA ILE A 174 1.73 10.76 15.23
C ILE A 174 0.30 10.82 14.68
N ASP A 175 -0.33 11.97 14.80
CA ASP A 175 -1.67 12.23 14.28
C ASP A 175 -1.69 12.18 12.75
N ALA A 176 -2.82 11.78 12.16
CA ALA A 176 -2.99 11.69 10.72
C ALA A 176 -2.69 13.04 10.02
N GLU A 177 -3.22 14.14 10.56
CA GLU A 177 -2.97 15.49 10.04
C GLU A 177 -1.47 15.81 10.01
N ARG A 178 -0.73 15.47 11.08
CA ARG A 178 0.71 15.69 11.10
C ARG A 178 1.46 14.81 10.08
N MET A 179 1.02 13.58 9.84
CA MET A 179 1.59 12.71 8.82
C MET A 179 1.27 13.21 7.41
N HIS A 180 0.11 13.84 7.22
CA HIS A 180 -0.23 14.54 5.98
C HIS A 180 0.67 15.76 5.75
N GLU A 181 0.88 16.63 6.74
CA GLU A 181 1.82 17.76 6.66
C GLU A 181 3.26 17.32 6.33
N LEU A 182 3.66 16.13 6.77
CA LEU A 182 4.98 15.55 6.48
C LEU A 182 5.05 14.94 5.07
N GLY A 183 3.94 14.85 4.34
CA GLY A 183 3.85 14.27 3.00
C GLY A 183 3.77 12.73 2.99
N PHE A 184 3.44 12.11 4.12
CA PHE A 184 3.20 10.67 4.18
C PHE A 184 1.82 10.28 3.67
N LEU A 185 0.79 11.01 4.09
CA LEU A 185 -0.59 10.85 3.65
C LEU A 185 -0.92 11.83 2.52
N HIS A 186 -1.71 11.39 1.56
CA HIS A 186 -2.20 12.19 0.45
C HIS A 186 -3.46 12.95 0.83
N GLU A 187 -4.37 12.30 1.58
CA GLU A 187 -5.61 12.88 2.07
C GLU A 187 -5.91 12.39 3.49
N VAL A 188 -6.63 13.21 4.25
CA VAL A 188 -7.21 12.88 5.56
C VAL A 188 -8.69 13.21 5.51
N TYR A 189 -9.53 12.26 5.88
CA TYR A 189 -10.99 12.40 5.85
C TYR A 189 -11.57 12.34 7.27
N GLU A 190 -12.69 13.01 7.49
CA GLU A 190 -13.46 12.86 8.72
C GLU A 190 -13.87 11.40 8.92
N ASP A 191 -13.94 10.93 10.17
CA ASP A 191 -14.11 9.50 10.47
C ASP A 191 -15.39 8.91 9.88
N ASP A 192 -16.49 9.68 9.86
CA ASP A 192 -17.78 9.28 9.33
C ASP A 192 -17.86 9.28 7.79
N GLU A 193 -16.93 9.93 7.12
CA GLU A 193 -16.82 9.99 5.65
C GLU A 193 -15.71 9.10 5.10
N PHE A 194 -14.85 8.57 5.98
CA PHE A 194 -13.61 7.92 5.60
C PHE A 194 -13.82 6.72 4.66
N GLU A 195 -14.71 5.80 5.02
CA GLU A 195 -14.93 4.58 4.26
C GLU A 195 -15.35 4.87 2.81
N GLU A 196 -16.33 5.75 2.64
CA GLU A 196 -16.85 6.17 1.32
C GLU A 196 -15.76 6.89 0.51
N LYS A 197 -15.11 7.90 1.11
CA LYS A 197 -14.12 8.73 0.40
C LYS A 197 -12.83 8.00 0.08
N ALA A 198 -12.36 7.12 0.96
CA ALA A 198 -11.17 6.33 0.73
C ALA A 198 -11.38 5.31 -0.41
N LEU A 199 -12.55 4.67 -0.45
CA LEU A 199 -12.91 3.79 -1.56
C LEU A 199 -13.03 4.57 -2.87
N ALA A 200 -13.73 5.71 -2.88
CA ALA A 200 -13.85 6.57 -4.06
C ALA A 200 -12.49 7.08 -4.56
N PHE A 201 -11.55 7.38 -3.65
CA PHE A 201 -10.18 7.72 -4.01
C PHE A 201 -9.49 6.56 -4.73
N ALA A 202 -9.61 5.32 -4.22
CA ALA A 202 -9.05 4.13 -4.85
C ALA A 202 -9.70 3.85 -6.23
N GLU A 203 -11.02 4.00 -6.36
CA GLU A 203 -11.73 3.86 -7.64
C GLU A 203 -11.23 4.87 -8.69
N ASN A 204 -11.01 6.12 -8.28
CA ASN A 204 -10.47 7.13 -9.19
C ASN A 204 -9.07 6.74 -9.71
N VAL A 205 -8.25 6.11 -8.88
CA VAL A 205 -6.96 5.56 -9.31
C VAL A 205 -7.15 4.38 -10.27
N ALA A 206 -8.08 3.46 -9.96
CA ALA A 206 -8.33 2.26 -10.76
C ALA A 206 -8.89 2.55 -12.17
N ARG A 207 -9.58 3.69 -12.34
CA ARG A 207 -10.11 4.17 -13.64
C ARG A 207 -9.04 4.78 -14.54
N GLY A 208 -7.83 4.97 -14.05
CA GLY A 208 -6.71 5.46 -14.87
C GLY A 208 -6.29 4.43 -15.94
N PRO A 209 -5.45 4.84 -16.92
CA PRO A 209 -5.01 3.99 -18.02
C PRO A 209 -4.07 2.87 -17.51
N PRO A 210 -4.50 1.59 -17.54
CA PRO A 210 -3.81 0.51 -16.82
C PRO A 210 -2.38 0.28 -17.32
N ILE A 211 -2.16 0.33 -18.63
CA ILE A 211 -0.82 0.11 -19.21
C ILE A 211 0.11 1.27 -18.82
N ALA A 212 -0.36 2.51 -18.88
CA ALA A 212 0.45 3.66 -18.50
C ALA A 212 0.77 3.67 -17.01
N GLN A 213 -0.19 3.32 -16.14
CA GLN A 213 0.02 3.20 -14.69
C GLN A 213 1.07 2.13 -14.37
N LYS A 214 0.96 0.96 -14.96
CA LYS A 214 1.94 -0.13 -14.85
C LYS A 214 3.36 0.34 -15.17
N TYR A 215 3.57 0.93 -16.35
CA TYR A 215 4.89 1.38 -16.76
C TYR A 215 5.39 2.56 -15.92
N THR A 216 4.52 3.48 -15.53
CA THR A 216 4.87 4.58 -14.63
C THR A 216 5.38 4.04 -13.29
N LYS A 217 4.65 3.11 -12.66
CA LYS A 217 5.05 2.47 -11.40
C LYS A 217 6.40 1.77 -11.53
N ARG A 218 6.61 1.01 -12.61
CA ARG A 218 7.89 0.35 -12.90
C ARG A 218 9.04 1.35 -13.06
N ALA A 219 8.86 2.41 -13.86
CA ALA A 219 9.90 3.40 -14.09
C ALA A 219 10.27 4.16 -12.81
N MET A 220 9.28 4.55 -12.00
CA MET A 220 9.52 5.19 -10.70
C MET A 220 10.23 4.26 -9.72
N ARG A 221 9.91 2.96 -9.72
CA ARG A 221 10.58 1.96 -8.89
C ARG A 221 12.05 1.76 -9.30
N GLU A 222 12.34 1.59 -10.59
CA GLU A 222 13.71 1.49 -11.09
C GLU A 222 14.53 2.75 -10.81
N GLY A 223 13.90 3.92 -10.95
CA GLY A 223 14.51 5.22 -10.63
C GLY A 223 14.88 5.41 -9.15
N TRP A 224 14.30 4.59 -8.25
CA TRP A 224 14.58 4.64 -6.81
C TRP A 224 16.04 4.29 -6.48
N ASP A 225 16.61 3.34 -7.22
CA ASP A 225 18.00 2.89 -7.03
C ASP A 225 18.93 3.46 -8.10
N SER A 226 18.43 3.74 -9.30
CA SER A 226 19.20 4.28 -10.42
C SER A 226 18.37 5.21 -11.29
N MET A 227 18.64 6.51 -11.22
CA MET A 227 18.01 7.51 -12.08
C MET A 227 18.17 7.18 -13.58
N GLU A 228 19.34 6.68 -13.98
CA GLU A 228 19.62 6.33 -15.38
C GLU A 228 18.74 5.16 -15.84
N ALA A 229 18.59 4.11 -15.03
CA ALA A 229 17.72 2.97 -15.36
C ALA A 229 16.24 3.39 -15.41
N GLY A 230 15.80 4.24 -14.47
CA GLY A 230 14.44 4.78 -14.49
C GLY A 230 14.13 5.58 -15.74
N LEU A 231 15.03 6.48 -16.15
CA LEU A 231 14.86 7.29 -17.36
C LEU A 231 14.88 6.47 -18.67
N GLU A 232 15.68 5.40 -18.73
CA GLU A 232 15.71 4.50 -19.88
C GLU A 232 14.39 3.73 -20.01
N LEU A 233 13.88 3.23 -18.89
CA LEU A 233 12.58 2.55 -18.87
C LEU A 233 11.44 3.53 -19.21
N GLU A 234 11.45 4.75 -18.68
CA GLU A 234 10.48 5.80 -19.01
C GLU A 234 10.43 6.09 -20.52
N ALA A 235 11.61 6.28 -21.13
CA ALA A 235 11.69 6.55 -22.57
C ALA A 235 11.16 5.39 -23.42
N SER A 236 11.50 4.14 -23.04
CA SER A 236 11.03 2.95 -23.71
C SER A 236 9.51 2.78 -23.55
N ALA A 237 9.00 2.95 -22.33
CA ALA A 237 7.58 2.87 -22.03
C ALA A 237 6.77 3.95 -22.75
N PHE A 238 7.26 5.19 -22.76
CA PHE A 238 6.63 6.30 -23.51
C PHE A 238 6.44 5.94 -24.99
N GLY A 239 7.48 5.39 -25.64
CA GLY A 239 7.38 4.94 -27.01
C GLY A 239 6.33 3.83 -27.20
N HIS A 240 6.26 2.86 -26.27
CA HIS A 240 5.26 1.79 -26.33
C HIS A 240 3.82 2.32 -26.17
N LEU A 241 3.61 3.28 -25.27
CA LEU A 241 2.28 3.85 -25.03
C LEU A 241 1.72 4.63 -26.23
N LEU A 242 2.56 5.07 -27.19
CA LEU A 242 2.10 5.72 -28.40
C LEU A 242 1.30 4.80 -29.34
N ASP A 243 1.41 3.50 -29.17
CA ASP A 243 0.74 2.50 -29.99
C ASP A 243 -0.48 1.87 -29.28
N THR A 244 -0.92 2.39 -28.12
CA THR A 244 -2.09 1.88 -27.38
C THR A 244 -3.39 2.52 -27.81
N ASP A 245 -4.50 1.77 -27.70
CA ASP A 245 -5.85 2.30 -27.93
C ASP A 245 -6.24 3.31 -26.83
N ASP A 246 -5.76 3.12 -25.58
CA ASP A 246 -5.95 4.04 -24.49
C ASP A 246 -5.43 5.47 -24.78
N LEU A 247 -4.33 5.60 -25.57
CA LEU A 247 -3.87 6.93 -26.01
C LEU A 247 -4.89 7.60 -26.93
N SER A 248 -5.47 6.85 -27.85
CA SER A 248 -6.47 7.36 -28.81
C SER A 248 -7.75 7.78 -28.09
N GLU A 249 -8.18 6.98 -27.11
CA GLU A 249 -9.30 7.31 -26.22
C GLU A 249 -9.03 8.57 -25.41
N GLY A 250 -7.89 8.65 -24.73
CA GLY A 250 -7.50 9.81 -23.92
C GLY A 250 -7.43 11.10 -24.73
N ILE A 251 -6.88 11.06 -25.97
CA ILE A 251 -6.87 12.22 -26.87
C ILE A 251 -8.30 12.62 -27.26
N THR A 252 -9.14 11.65 -27.59
CA THR A 252 -10.54 11.89 -27.99
C THR A 252 -11.32 12.54 -26.86
N ALA A 253 -11.25 11.97 -25.66
CA ALA A 253 -11.90 12.48 -24.47
C ALA A 253 -11.46 13.91 -24.14
N PHE A 254 -10.15 14.17 -24.21
CA PHE A 254 -9.59 15.52 -23.99
C PHE A 254 -10.11 16.55 -24.98
N VAL A 255 -10.21 16.21 -26.28
CA VAL A 255 -10.68 17.14 -27.32
C VAL A 255 -12.19 17.38 -27.24
N THR A 256 -12.95 16.39 -26.76
CA THR A 256 -14.42 16.44 -26.67
C THR A 256 -14.92 16.88 -25.30
N ASP A 257 -14.02 17.16 -24.33
CA ASP A 257 -14.36 17.52 -22.94
C ASP A 257 -15.22 16.43 -22.25
N GLN A 258 -14.82 15.16 -22.43
CA GLN A 258 -15.44 13.97 -21.85
C GLN A 258 -14.48 13.26 -20.90
N GLU A 259 -15.00 12.40 -20.03
CA GLU A 259 -14.17 11.49 -19.24
C GLU A 259 -13.75 10.30 -20.11
N PRO A 260 -12.47 9.90 -20.09
CA PRO A 260 -12.00 8.75 -20.87
C PRO A 260 -12.42 7.43 -20.21
N GLU A 261 -12.67 6.42 -21.04
CA GLU A 261 -12.93 5.03 -20.64
C GLU A 261 -11.78 4.14 -21.12
N PHE A 262 -10.74 3.99 -20.28
CA PHE A 262 -9.57 3.20 -20.62
C PHE A 262 -9.83 1.69 -20.50
N GLU A 263 -9.41 0.91 -21.48
CA GLU A 263 -9.60 -0.54 -21.52
C GLU A 263 -8.31 -1.34 -21.27
N GLY A 264 -7.15 -0.68 -21.40
CA GLY A 264 -5.85 -1.34 -21.21
C GLY A 264 -5.36 -2.08 -22.45
N GLU A 265 -5.69 -1.58 -23.65
CA GLU A 265 -5.35 -2.17 -24.95
C GLU A 265 -4.46 -1.26 -25.82
#